data_15bb8bf93e387f3149e831fb68c38d24
#
_entry.id   15bb8bf93e387f3149e831fb68c38d24
#
_cell.length_a   1.000
_cell.length_b   1.000
_cell.length_c   1.000
_cell.angle_alpha   90.00
_cell.angle_beta   90.00
_cell.angle_gamma   90.00
#
_symmetry.space_group_name_H-M   'P 1'
#
loop_
_entity.id
_entity.type
_entity.pdbx_description
1 polymer ?
#
loop_
_entity_poly.entity_id
_entity_poly.type
_entity_poly.pdbx_seq_one_letter_code
_entity_poly.pdbx_strand_id
1 'polypeptide(L)'
;GRQDEKRGKVWTRVIREIMVAARQGGGDANMNPRLRLAIEKCKAANMPADTIKRNIDKATGNLEGVSYEEIRYEGYGIGGAAVIVDCMTDNRVRTVAEIRHAFSKNGGNLGTDGSVAFQFKHCGQLIFEPGTSEDKVMEAALDAGAEDVIAGEDGSIEVLTPPTEFEAVKDAL
;
A
#
# COMPACT_ATOMS: atom_id res chain seq x y z
N GLY A 1 17.34 12.70 16.97
CA GLY A 1 18.36 11.71 16.54
C GLY A 1 17.88 10.85 15.38
N ARG A 2 18.65 9.84 14.97
CA ARG A 2 18.34 8.93 13.84
C ARG A 2 16.96 8.25 13.92
N GLN A 3 16.47 7.96 15.13
CA GLN A 3 15.15 7.35 15.32
C GLN A 3 14.01 8.34 15.04
N ASP A 4 14.18 9.59 15.41
CA ASP A 4 13.18 10.64 15.18
C ASP A 4 13.08 10.98 13.70
N GLU A 5 14.20 10.96 12.99
CA GLU A 5 14.23 11.16 11.54
C GLU A 5 13.51 10.04 10.78
N LYS A 6 13.74 8.78 11.18
CA LYS A 6 13.04 7.63 10.61
C LYS A 6 11.53 7.68 10.89
N ARG A 7 11.15 8.04 12.11
CA ARG A 7 9.76 8.22 12.52
C ARG A 7 9.08 9.34 11.70
N GLY A 8 9.77 10.47 11.50
CA GLY A 8 9.26 11.57 10.68
C GLY A 8 9.00 11.17 9.24
N LYS A 9 9.87 10.38 8.62
CA LYS A 9 9.68 9.86 7.25
C LYS A 9 8.49 8.91 7.15
N VAL A 10 8.31 8.02 8.12
CA VAL A 10 7.16 7.10 8.18
C VAL A 10 5.85 7.90 8.33
N TRP A 11 5.80 8.84 9.25
CA TRP A 11 4.62 9.66 9.48
C TRP A 11 4.24 10.49 8.26
N THR A 12 5.20 11.10 7.60
CA THR A 12 4.95 11.85 6.36
C THR A 12 4.30 10.97 5.29
N ARG A 13 4.78 9.75 5.12
CA ARG A 13 4.22 8.81 4.14
C ARG A 13 2.79 8.40 4.48
N VAL A 14 2.52 7.98 5.72
CA VAL A 14 1.18 7.53 6.11
C VAL A 14 0.16 8.67 6.15
N ILE A 15 0.59 9.90 6.46
CA ILE A 15 -0.25 11.09 6.36
C ILE A 15 -0.67 11.34 4.90
N ARG A 16 0.24 11.21 3.95
CA ARG A 16 -0.08 11.32 2.52
C ARG A 16 -1.09 10.27 2.08
N GLU A 17 -0.93 9.03 2.52
CA GLU A 17 -1.90 7.95 2.24
C GLU A 17 -3.29 8.27 2.76
N ILE A 18 -3.43 8.77 3.99
CA ILE A 18 -4.70 9.23 4.55
C ILE A 18 -5.32 10.34 3.70
N MET A 19 -4.53 11.35 3.35
CA MET A 19 -5.04 12.50 2.60
C MET A 19 -5.53 12.11 1.22
N VAL A 20 -4.79 11.26 0.52
CA VAL A 20 -5.21 10.76 -0.81
C VAL A 20 -6.46 9.90 -0.69
N ALA A 21 -6.50 8.97 0.25
CA ALA A 21 -7.65 8.10 0.47
C ALA A 21 -8.92 8.90 0.83
N ALA A 22 -8.81 9.88 1.72
CA ALA A 22 -9.93 10.73 2.13
C ALA A 22 -10.44 11.62 0.99
N ARG A 23 -9.56 12.15 0.15
CA ARG A 23 -9.95 12.94 -1.03
C ARG A 23 -10.69 12.14 -2.07
N GLN A 24 -10.24 10.92 -2.32
CA GLN A 24 -10.81 10.08 -3.37
C GLN A 24 -12.13 9.43 -2.97
N GLY A 25 -12.26 8.99 -1.73
CA GLY A 25 -13.40 8.21 -1.26
C GLY A 25 -14.21 8.83 -0.11
N GLY A 26 -13.86 10.05 0.33
CA GLY A 26 -14.49 10.72 1.45
C GLY A 26 -13.87 10.40 2.82
N GLY A 27 -14.21 11.19 3.82
CA GLY A 27 -13.62 11.15 5.17
C GLY A 27 -14.24 10.13 6.12
N ASP A 28 -15.26 9.40 5.69
CA ASP A 28 -15.90 8.34 6.51
C ASP A 28 -15.22 6.99 6.25
N ALA A 29 -14.48 6.52 7.25
CA ALA A 29 -13.78 5.24 7.18
C ALA A 29 -14.71 4.03 6.97
N ASN A 30 -15.96 4.12 7.44
CA ASN A 30 -16.94 3.04 7.26
C ASN A 30 -17.36 2.87 5.80
N MET A 31 -17.33 3.97 5.03
CA MET A 31 -17.69 4.01 3.62
C MET A 31 -16.47 4.01 2.68
N ASN A 32 -15.26 4.06 3.23
CA ASN A 32 -14.02 4.19 2.48
C ASN A 32 -12.99 3.14 2.95
N PRO A 33 -12.95 1.95 2.32
CA PRO A 33 -12.04 0.87 2.69
C PRO A 33 -10.56 1.27 2.61
N ARG A 34 -10.20 2.07 1.62
CA ARG A 34 -8.83 2.56 1.47
C ARG A 34 -8.42 3.48 2.62
N LEU A 35 -9.33 4.36 3.05
CA LEU A 35 -9.10 5.22 4.21
C LEU A 35 -8.96 4.40 5.49
N ARG A 36 -9.80 3.39 5.66
CA ARG A 36 -9.74 2.48 6.82
C ARG A 36 -8.37 1.81 6.93
N LEU A 37 -7.86 1.27 5.83
CA LEU A 37 -6.52 0.68 5.79
C LEU A 37 -5.42 1.70 6.08
N ALA A 38 -5.52 2.90 5.53
CA ALA A 38 -4.57 3.99 5.78
C ALA A 38 -4.57 4.42 7.26
N ILE A 39 -5.73 4.47 7.90
CA ILE A 39 -5.87 4.73 9.34
C ILE A 39 -5.16 3.66 10.17
N GLU A 40 -5.32 2.38 9.83
CA GLU A 40 -4.64 1.29 10.54
C GLU A 40 -3.10 1.40 10.42
N LYS A 41 -2.59 1.78 9.26
CA LYS A 41 -1.16 2.07 9.09
C LYS A 41 -0.68 3.22 9.97
N CYS A 42 -1.50 4.25 10.14
CA CYS A 42 -1.18 5.37 11.03
C CYS A 42 -1.14 4.95 12.51
N LYS A 43 -2.11 4.14 12.93
CA LYS A 43 -2.14 3.59 14.29
C LYS A 43 -0.92 2.69 14.54
N ALA A 44 -0.57 1.84 13.59
CA ALA A 44 0.65 1.01 13.66
C ALA A 44 1.94 1.84 13.76
N ALA A 45 1.95 3.04 13.21
CA ALA A 45 3.05 4.00 13.33
C ALA A 45 2.97 4.86 14.61
N ASN A 46 2.08 4.53 15.54
CA ASN A 46 1.83 5.25 16.80
C ASN A 46 1.43 6.72 16.59
N MET A 47 0.63 7.00 15.58
CA MET A 47 0.11 8.34 15.34
C MET A 47 -1.11 8.59 16.25
N PRO A 48 -1.18 9.72 16.97
CA PRO A 48 -2.33 10.06 17.78
C PRO A 48 -3.62 10.21 16.95
N ALA A 49 -4.74 9.79 17.51
CA ALA A 49 -6.05 9.85 16.87
C ALA A 49 -6.42 11.28 16.40
N ASP A 50 -6.10 12.30 17.20
CA ASP A 50 -6.35 13.69 16.84
C ASP A 50 -5.54 14.14 15.61
N THR A 51 -4.33 13.62 15.46
CA THR A 51 -3.49 13.91 14.29
C THR A 51 -4.06 13.25 13.05
N ILE A 52 -4.54 12.00 13.16
CA ILE A 52 -5.21 11.28 12.08
C ILE A 52 -6.46 12.06 11.63
N LYS A 53 -7.34 12.39 12.58
CA LYS A 53 -8.58 13.13 12.29
C LYS A 53 -8.31 14.48 11.62
N ARG A 54 -7.34 15.23 12.13
CA ARG A 54 -6.96 16.54 11.59
C ARG A 54 -6.52 16.47 10.12
N ASN A 55 -5.78 15.44 9.76
CA ASN A 55 -5.33 15.24 8.37
C ASN A 55 -6.46 14.77 7.45
N ILE A 56 -7.39 13.97 7.94
CA ILE A 56 -8.61 13.62 7.20
C ILE A 56 -9.45 14.88 6.95
N ASP A 57 -9.67 15.70 7.96
CA ASP A 57 -10.44 16.94 7.86
C ASP A 57 -9.80 17.92 6.87
N LYS A 58 -8.47 18.04 6.88
CA LYS A 58 -7.73 18.84 5.88
C LYS A 58 -7.94 18.34 4.45
N ALA A 59 -7.94 17.04 4.26
CA ALA A 59 -8.06 16.44 2.93
C ALA A 59 -9.47 16.58 2.34
N THR A 60 -10.49 16.57 3.19
CA THR A 60 -11.90 16.64 2.78
C THR A 60 -12.46 18.07 2.81
N GLY A 61 -11.77 19.00 3.43
CA GLY A 61 -12.13 20.41 3.42
C GLY A 61 -11.71 21.12 2.13
N ASN A 62 -12.42 22.20 1.77
CA ASN A 62 -12.05 23.10 0.66
C ASN A 62 -10.86 24.00 1.05
N LEU A 63 -9.79 23.42 1.53
CA LEU A 63 -8.58 24.17 1.83
C LEU A 63 -7.77 24.33 0.56
N GLU A 64 -7.55 25.58 0.16
CA GLU A 64 -6.51 25.92 -0.79
C GLU A 64 -5.17 25.44 -0.21
N GLY A 65 -4.51 24.54 -0.90
CA GLY A 65 -3.26 23.98 -0.41
C GLY A 65 -2.76 22.85 -1.26
N VAL A 66 -1.89 22.05 -0.68
CA VAL A 66 -1.17 20.96 -1.30
C VAL A 66 -2.14 19.93 -1.85
N SER A 67 -2.15 19.74 -3.16
CA SER A 67 -2.88 18.67 -3.84
C SER A 67 -1.91 17.55 -4.17
N TYR A 68 -2.07 16.40 -3.53
CA TYR A 68 -1.32 15.20 -3.88
C TYR A 68 -2.00 14.46 -5.02
N GLU A 69 -1.18 14.01 -5.98
CA GLU A 69 -1.60 13.08 -7.02
C GLU A 69 -0.84 11.76 -6.89
N GLU A 70 -1.47 10.68 -7.31
CA GLU A 70 -0.83 9.37 -7.39
C GLU A 70 -0.22 9.18 -8.76
N ILE A 71 1.03 8.72 -8.78
CA ILE A 71 1.75 8.42 -10.02
C ILE A 71 2.42 7.07 -9.86
N ARG A 72 2.25 6.20 -10.85
CA ARG A 72 2.96 4.93 -10.93
C ARG A 72 4.13 5.04 -11.88
N TYR A 73 5.30 4.64 -11.41
CA TYR A 73 6.51 4.49 -12.22
C TYR A 73 6.85 3.02 -12.33
N GLU A 74 7.38 2.65 -13.49
CA GLU A 74 7.72 1.28 -13.82
C GLU A 74 9.13 1.23 -14.38
N GLY A 75 9.89 0.23 -13.97
CA GLY A 75 11.25 0.05 -14.46
C GLY A 75 11.86 -1.26 -14.02
N TYR A 76 13.13 -1.41 -14.34
CA TYR A 76 13.93 -2.56 -13.92
C TYR A 76 15.00 -2.12 -12.93
N GLY A 77 15.13 -2.86 -11.83
CA GLY A 77 16.22 -2.75 -10.89
C GLY A 77 17.44 -3.56 -11.34
N ILE A 78 18.45 -3.58 -10.47
CA ILE A 78 19.64 -4.38 -10.69
C ILE A 78 19.28 -5.86 -10.94
N GLY A 79 19.98 -6.52 -11.85
CA GLY A 79 19.73 -7.92 -12.19
C GLY A 79 18.47 -8.15 -13.03
N GLY A 80 17.83 -7.11 -13.54
CA GLY A 80 16.62 -7.22 -14.36
C GLY A 80 15.34 -7.42 -13.55
N ALA A 81 15.34 -7.16 -12.26
CA ALA A 81 14.14 -7.25 -11.42
C ALA A 81 13.11 -6.18 -11.84
N ALA A 82 11.89 -6.60 -12.13
CA ALA A 82 10.79 -5.68 -12.40
C ALA A 82 10.39 -4.93 -11.13
N VAL A 83 10.23 -3.61 -11.23
CA VAL A 83 9.90 -2.74 -10.10
C VAL A 83 8.77 -1.80 -10.46
N ILE A 84 7.74 -1.77 -9.62
CA ILE A 84 6.69 -0.75 -9.64
C ILE A 84 6.90 0.17 -8.44
N VAL A 85 6.83 1.47 -8.66
CA VAL A 85 6.89 2.48 -7.61
C VAL A 85 5.63 3.34 -7.66
N ASP A 86 4.80 3.22 -6.63
CA ASP A 86 3.63 4.07 -6.47
C ASP A 86 3.99 5.28 -5.60
N CYS A 87 3.82 6.45 -6.15
CA CYS A 87 4.15 7.72 -5.51
C CYS A 87 2.91 8.57 -5.28
N MET A 88 2.90 9.28 -4.15
CA MET A 88 1.95 10.33 -3.84
C MET A 88 2.73 11.64 -3.72
N THR A 89 2.51 12.56 -4.64
CA THR A 89 3.32 13.78 -4.73
C THR A 89 2.50 15.01 -5.09
N ASP A 90 2.96 16.15 -4.65
CA ASP A 90 2.47 17.48 -5.04
C ASP A 90 3.31 18.12 -6.16
N ASN A 91 4.40 17.46 -6.57
CA ASN A 91 5.31 17.95 -7.60
C ASN A 91 5.80 16.82 -8.50
N ARG A 92 5.09 16.62 -9.60
CA ARG A 92 5.35 15.58 -10.60
C ARG A 92 6.75 15.69 -11.21
N VAL A 93 7.20 16.90 -11.52
CA VAL A 93 8.49 17.15 -12.18
C VAL A 93 9.66 16.76 -11.27
N ARG A 94 9.61 17.17 -10.00
CA ARG A 94 10.61 16.79 -9.02
C ARG A 94 10.63 15.28 -8.78
N THR A 95 9.45 14.68 -8.64
CA THR A 95 9.33 13.25 -8.33
C THR A 95 9.87 12.38 -9.46
N VAL A 96 9.56 12.66 -10.72
CA VAL A 96 10.10 11.85 -11.83
C VAL A 96 11.62 11.92 -11.90
N ALA A 97 12.20 13.08 -11.61
CA ALA A 97 13.65 13.24 -11.59
C ALA A 97 14.31 12.44 -10.45
N GLU A 98 13.71 12.47 -9.26
CA GLU A 98 14.18 11.70 -8.11
C GLU A 98 14.07 10.19 -8.33
N ILE A 99 12.96 9.71 -8.90
CA ILE A 99 12.75 8.29 -9.22
C ILE A 99 13.74 7.83 -10.29
N ARG A 100 13.92 8.60 -11.36
CA ARG A 100 14.91 8.27 -12.41
C ARG A 100 16.32 8.18 -11.83
N HIS A 101 16.69 9.11 -10.98
CA HIS A 101 17.99 9.11 -10.31
C HIS A 101 18.14 7.88 -9.40
N ALA A 102 17.11 7.53 -8.63
CA ALA A 102 17.13 6.35 -7.75
C ALA A 102 17.35 5.05 -8.54
N PHE A 103 16.65 4.86 -9.65
CA PHE A 103 16.86 3.71 -10.53
C PHE A 103 18.29 3.68 -11.07
N SER A 104 18.76 4.77 -11.66
CA SER A 104 20.09 4.84 -12.29
C SER A 104 21.22 4.66 -11.29
N LYS A 105 21.12 5.27 -10.12
CA LYS A 105 22.12 5.17 -9.05
C LYS A 105 22.27 3.73 -8.53
N ASN A 106 21.22 2.95 -8.56
CA ASN A 106 21.19 1.58 -8.03
C ASN A 106 21.28 0.51 -9.14
N GLY A 107 21.78 0.85 -10.30
CA GLY A 107 22.05 -0.10 -11.38
C GLY A 107 20.83 -0.53 -12.19
N GLY A 108 19.75 0.22 -12.09
CA GLY A 108 18.51 -0.02 -12.84
C GLY A 108 18.21 1.07 -13.87
N ASN A 109 17.05 0.96 -14.48
CA ASN A 109 16.52 1.92 -15.47
C ASN A 109 15.04 2.17 -15.23
N LEU A 110 14.64 3.45 -15.22
CA LEU A 110 13.24 3.82 -15.30
C LEU A 110 12.73 3.56 -16.72
N GLY A 111 11.64 2.82 -16.85
CA GLY A 111 10.94 2.56 -18.10
C GLY A 111 9.75 3.49 -18.33
N THR A 112 8.95 3.14 -19.33
CA THR A 112 7.68 3.80 -19.65
C THR A 112 6.52 3.08 -18.99
N ASP A 113 5.35 3.72 -18.97
CA ASP A 113 4.12 3.10 -18.45
C ASP A 113 3.81 1.80 -19.18
N GLY A 114 3.46 0.77 -18.43
CA GLY A 114 3.16 -0.57 -18.96
C GLY A 114 4.38 -1.46 -19.22
N SER A 115 5.60 -0.97 -18.98
CA SER A 115 6.82 -1.75 -19.26
C SER A 115 7.00 -2.97 -18.38
N VAL A 116 6.49 -2.95 -17.15
CA VAL A 116 6.60 -4.08 -16.21
C VAL A 116 5.28 -4.46 -15.51
N ALA A 117 4.26 -3.60 -15.55
CA ALA A 117 3.01 -3.79 -14.81
C ALA A 117 2.31 -5.10 -15.14
N PHE A 118 2.43 -5.61 -16.37
CA PHE A 118 1.86 -6.87 -16.80
C PHE A 118 2.42 -8.10 -16.07
N GLN A 119 3.57 -7.97 -15.41
CA GLN A 119 4.20 -9.03 -14.60
C GLN A 119 3.65 -9.10 -13.18
N PHE A 120 2.81 -8.13 -12.78
CA PHE A 120 2.29 -8.01 -11.42
C PHE A 120 0.79 -8.22 -11.37
N LYS A 121 0.35 -8.84 -10.29
CA LYS A 121 -1.07 -8.91 -9.93
C LYS A 121 -1.27 -8.10 -8.65
N HIS A 122 -2.15 -7.10 -8.70
CA HIS A 122 -2.53 -6.36 -7.50
C HIS A 122 -3.51 -7.19 -6.67
N CYS A 123 -3.06 -7.66 -5.52
CA CYS A 123 -3.84 -8.50 -4.63
C CYS A 123 -3.43 -8.29 -3.17
N GLY A 124 -4.29 -8.72 -2.26
CA GLY A 124 -3.93 -8.93 -0.87
C GLY A 124 -3.26 -10.30 -0.72
N GLN A 125 -2.29 -10.41 0.16
CA GLN A 125 -1.56 -11.65 0.43
C GLN A 125 -1.45 -11.89 1.93
N LEU A 126 -1.82 -13.10 2.36
CA LEU A 126 -1.65 -13.58 3.72
C LEU A 126 -0.84 -14.87 3.66
N ILE A 127 0.18 -14.97 4.48
CA ILE A 127 1.06 -16.14 4.53
C ILE A 127 0.98 -16.77 5.91
N PHE A 128 0.70 -18.06 5.95
CA PHE A 128 0.66 -18.88 7.16
C PHE A 128 1.89 -19.78 7.22
N GLU A 129 2.45 -19.91 8.40
CA GLU A 129 3.58 -20.79 8.65
C GLU A 129 3.23 -22.27 8.44
N PRO A 130 4.24 -23.12 8.12
CA PRO A 130 4.07 -24.56 8.07
C PRO A 130 3.46 -25.11 9.36
N GLY A 131 2.54 -26.08 9.23
CA GLY A 131 1.82 -26.65 10.36
C GLY A 131 0.41 -26.09 10.58
N THR A 132 0.05 -25.02 9.86
CA THR A 132 -1.33 -24.52 9.84
C THR A 132 -2.22 -25.46 9.04
N SER A 133 -3.46 -25.66 9.49
CA SER A 133 -4.42 -26.54 8.78
C SER A 133 -4.89 -25.89 7.48
N GLU A 134 -4.52 -26.50 6.35
CA GLU A 134 -4.92 -26.03 5.01
C GLU A 134 -6.45 -26.01 4.85
N ASP A 135 -7.14 -27.06 5.31
CA ASP A 135 -8.60 -27.17 5.19
C ASP A 135 -9.33 -26.05 5.93
N LYS A 136 -8.89 -25.73 7.15
CA LYS A 136 -9.46 -24.63 7.94
C LYS A 136 -9.22 -23.27 7.31
N VAL A 137 -8.00 -23.04 6.81
CA VAL A 137 -7.65 -21.78 6.12
C VAL A 137 -8.46 -21.63 4.84
N MET A 138 -8.56 -22.70 4.06
CA MET A 138 -9.30 -22.69 2.80
C MET A 138 -10.78 -22.38 3.02
N GLU A 139 -11.43 -23.06 3.96
CA GLU A 139 -12.85 -22.84 4.28
C GLU A 139 -13.10 -21.39 4.71
N ALA A 140 -12.35 -20.90 5.71
CA ALA A 140 -12.54 -19.56 6.23
C ALA A 140 -12.18 -18.46 5.19
N ALA A 141 -11.13 -18.66 4.41
CA ALA A 141 -10.68 -17.70 3.41
C ALA A 141 -11.68 -17.56 2.26
N LEU A 142 -12.16 -18.66 1.70
CA LEU A 142 -13.11 -18.65 0.59
C LEU A 142 -14.47 -18.06 1.01
N ASP A 143 -14.96 -18.41 2.19
CA ASP A 143 -16.19 -17.82 2.75
C ASP A 143 -16.09 -16.30 2.93
N ALA A 144 -14.90 -15.80 3.25
CA ALA A 144 -14.64 -14.36 3.46
C ALA A 144 -14.35 -13.58 2.17
N GLY A 145 -14.23 -14.23 1.02
CA GLY A 145 -14.02 -13.57 -0.27
C GLY A 145 -12.60 -13.66 -0.83
N ALA A 146 -11.79 -14.62 -0.39
CA ALA A 146 -10.48 -14.87 -0.99
C ALA A 146 -10.61 -15.37 -2.43
N GLU A 147 -9.63 -15.03 -3.26
CA GLU A 147 -9.55 -15.51 -4.66
C GLU A 147 -8.93 -16.89 -4.76
N ASP A 148 -7.91 -17.16 -3.97
CA ASP A 148 -7.13 -18.39 -4.05
C ASP A 148 -6.45 -18.73 -2.74
N VAL A 149 -6.21 -20.00 -2.52
CA VAL A 149 -5.43 -20.55 -1.40
C VAL A 149 -4.42 -21.53 -1.97
N ILE A 150 -3.14 -21.24 -1.78
CA ILE A 150 -2.04 -22.00 -2.37
C ILE A 150 -1.21 -22.64 -1.26
N ALA A 151 -1.09 -23.96 -1.29
CA ALA A 151 -0.19 -24.69 -0.42
C ALA A 151 1.24 -24.71 -0.99
N GLY A 152 2.19 -24.25 -0.22
CA GLY A 152 3.61 -24.30 -0.55
C GLY A 152 4.21 -25.69 -0.32
N GLU A 153 5.27 -26.03 -1.05
CA GLU A 153 6.00 -27.28 -0.86
C GLU A 153 6.63 -27.43 0.52
N ASP A 154 6.92 -26.30 1.18
CA ASP A 154 7.43 -26.22 2.55
C ASP A 154 6.35 -26.36 3.64
N GLY A 155 5.09 -26.52 3.25
CA GLY A 155 3.94 -26.57 4.15
C GLY A 155 3.35 -25.23 4.52
N SER A 156 3.88 -24.13 4.01
CA SER A 156 3.28 -22.79 4.15
C SER A 156 1.99 -22.68 3.33
N ILE A 157 1.12 -21.76 3.71
CA ILE A 157 -0.14 -21.51 2.99
C ILE A 157 -0.19 -20.04 2.63
N GLU A 158 -0.46 -19.76 1.35
CA GLU A 158 -0.64 -18.42 0.81
C GLU A 158 -2.12 -18.21 0.47
N VAL A 159 -2.70 -17.13 1.00
CA VAL A 159 -4.07 -16.73 0.67
C VAL A 159 -4.00 -15.45 -0.14
N LEU A 160 -4.59 -15.46 -1.33
CA LEU A 160 -4.71 -14.31 -2.21
C LEU A 160 -6.13 -13.75 -2.18
N THR A 161 -6.23 -12.43 -2.09
CA THR A 161 -7.50 -11.72 -2.04
C THR A 161 -7.56 -10.61 -3.08
N PRO A 162 -8.76 -10.22 -3.55
CA PRO A 162 -8.92 -8.90 -4.13
C PRO A 162 -8.45 -7.83 -3.13
N PRO A 163 -7.85 -6.71 -3.56
CA PRO A 163 -7.39 -5.67 -2.62
C PRO A 163 -8.49 -5.14 -1.71
N THR A 164 -9.73 -5.09 -2.21
CA THR A 164 -10.91 -4.62 -1.48
C THR A 164 -11.38 -5.58 -0.39
N GLU A 165 -11.07 -6.87 -0.52
CA GLU A 165 -11.50 -7.93 0.42
C GLU A 165 -10.40 -8.32 1.43
N PHE A 166 -9.24 -7.71 1.33
CA PHE A 166 -8.09 -8.06 2.17
C PHE A 166 -8.39 -7.99 3.66
N GLU A 167 -9.01 -6.90 4.13
CA GLU A 167 -9.33 -6.74 5.55
C GLU A 167 -10.34 -7.80 6.03
N ALA A 168 -11.39 -8.04 5.25
CA ALA A 168 -12.42 -9.03 5.59
C ALA A 168 -11.84 -10.44 5.70
N VAL A 169 -10.99 -10.82 4.75
CA VAL A 169 -10.32 -12.13 4.76
C VAL A 169 -9.33 -12.24 5.91
N LYS A 170 -8.53 -11.20 6.16
CA LYS A 170 -7.59 -11.14 7.27
C LYS A 170 -8.29 -11.32 8.63
N ASP A 171 -9.43 -10.65 8.82
CA ASP A 171 -10.17 -10.71 10.08
C ASP A 171 -10.88 -12.06 10.29
N ALA A 172 -11.18 -12.78 9.20
CA ALA A 172 -11.79 -14.11 9.25
C ALA A 172 -10.79 -15.24 9.55
N LEU A 173 -9.50 -15.01 9.37
CA LEU A 173 -8.41 -15.97 9.54
C LEU A 173 -7.63 -15.75 10.83
#